data_d7d8a1c6dce124506c3b568050dab01d
#
_entry.id   d7d8a1c6dce124506c3b568050dab01d
#
_cell.length_a   1.000
_cell.length_b   1.000
_cell.length_c   1.000
_cell.angle_alpha   90.00
_cell.angle_beta   90.00
_cell.angle_gamma   90.00
#
_symmetry.space_group_name_H-M   'P 1'
#
loop_
_entity.id
_entity.type
_entity.pdbx_description
1 polymer ?
#
loop_
_entity_poly.entity_id
_entity_poly.type
_entity_poly.pdbx_seq_one_letter_code
_entity_poly.pdbx_strand_id
1 'polypeptide(L)'
;MRIAGRERLELFCRKHAEARAWIERWLVDVERAVWRKPHDLRSQYASASLLADNVVIFNVKGNAYRLEAAVAYQTGTVLVRWVGTHREYDERNRKR
;
A
#
# COMPACT_ATOMS: atom_id res chain seq x y z
N MET A 1 -3.50 2.50 12.62
CA MET A 1 -2.42 3.33 12.03
C MET A 1 -3.01 4.58 11.42
N ARG A 2 -2.28 5.66 11.44
CA ARG A 2 -2.66 6.91 10.77
C ARG A 2 -2.21 6.85 9.32
N ILE A 3 -3.07 7.28 8.38
CA ILE A 3 -2.76 7.21 6.96
C ILE A 3 -2.53 8.60 6.38
N ALA A 4 -1.41 8.80 5.71
CA ALA A 4 -1.08 10.01 4.95
C ALA A 4 -0.99 9.66 3.47
N GLY A 5 -1.34 10.62 2.59
CA GLY A 5 -1.27 10.42 1.15
C GLY A 5 -2.53 9.82 0.54
N ARG A 6 -3.69 9.96 1.20
CA ARG A 6 -4.96 9.40 0.71
C ARG A 6 -5.36 9.95 -0.66
N GLU A 7 -4.99 11.18 -0.96
CA GLU A 7 -5.33 11.83 -2.23
C GLU A 7 -4.75 11.09 -3.43
N ARG A 8 -3.61 10.43 -3.27
CA ARG A 8 -3.03 9.59 -4.33
C ARG A 8 -3.94 8.42 -4.67
N LEU A 9 -4.55 7.83 -3.63
CA LEU A 9 -5.46 6.71 -3.80
C LEU A 9 -6.76 7.14 -4.48
N GLU A 10 -7.27 8.30 -4.13
CA GLU A 10 -8.49 8.83 -4.75
C GLU A 10 -8.26 9.11 -6.24
N LEU A 11 -7.15 9.75 -6.58
CA LEU A 11 -6.81 10.00 -7.98
C LEU A 11 -6.66 8.70 -8.77
N PHE A 12 -6.04 7.70 -8.16
CA PHE A 12 -5.89 6.40 -8.79
C PHE A 12 -7.25 5.74 -9.05
N CYS A 13 -8.15 5.76 -8.06
CA CYS A 13 -9.47 5.15 -8.18
C CYS A 13 -10.34 5.81 -9.22
N ARG A 14 -10.11 7.08 -9.53
CA ARG A 14 -10.83 7.76 -10.62
C ARG A 14 -10.49 7.17 -11.98
N LYS A 15 -9.24 6.71 -12.15
CA LYS A 15 -8.79 6.06 -13.39
C LYS A 15 -9.06 4.56 -13.40
N HIS A 16 -9.09 3.95 -12.23
CA HIS A 16 -9.21 2.51 -12.06
C HIS A 16 -10.32 2.21 -11.06
N ALA A 17 -11.55 2.47 -11.48
CA ALA A 17 -12.73 2.33 -10.61
C ALA A 17 -12.88 0.93 -10.02
N GLU A 18 -12.43 -0.09 -10.74
CA GLU A 18 -12.51 -1.49 -10.29
C GLU A 18 -11.63 -1.78 -9.09
N ALA A 19 -10.65 -0.92 -8.80
CA ALA A 19 -9.78 -1.07 -7.63
C ALA A 19 -10.37 -0.42 -6.37
N ARG A 20 -11.41 0.40 -6.51
CA ARG A 20 -11.95 1.21 -5.41
C ARG A 20 -12.37 0.37 -4.20
N ALA A 21 -13.09 -0.70 -4.42
CA ALA A 21 -13.56 -1.54 -3.30
C ALA A 21 -12.39 -2.10 -2.49
N TRP A 22 -11.34 -2.57 -3.16
CA TRP A 22 -10.15 -3.08 -2.50
C TRP A 22 -9.42 -1.98 -1.71
N ILE A 23 -9.28 -0.81 -2.32
CA ILE A 23 -8.60 0.34 -1.69
C ILE A 23 -9.38 0.81 -0.44
N GLU A 24 -10.70 0.91 -0.54
CA GLU A 24 -11.51 1.33 0.61
C GLU A 24 -11.40 0.34 1.76
N ARG A 25 -11.38 -0.96 1.47
CA ARG A 25 -11.18 -1.99 2.49
C ARG A 25 -9.80 -1.86 3.11
N TRP A 26 -8.77 -1.63 2.30
CA TRP A 26 -7.40 -1.43 2.79
C TRP A 26 -7.32 -0.24 3.74
N LEU A 27 -7.97 0.87 3.39
CA LEU A 27 -8.00 2.06 4.25
C LEU A 27 -8.62 1.74 5.62
N VAL A 28 -9.73 1.03 5.64
CA VAL A 28 -10.39 0.63 6.90
C VAL A 28 -9.48 -0.29 7.71
N ASP A 29 -8.90 -1.29 7.07
CA ASP A 29 -8.03 -2.26 7.76
C ASP A 29 -6.81 -1.57 8.36
N VAL A 30 -6.17 -0.67 7.61
CA VAL A 30 -4.99 0.03 8.08
C VAL A 30 -5.31 1.00 9.22
N GLU A 31 -6.43 1.72 9.13
CA GLU A 31 -6.84 2.62 10.20
C GLU A 31 -7.06 1.88 11.52
N ARG A 32 -7.58 0.66 11.45
CA ARG A 32 -7.83 -0.16 12.64
C ARG A 32 -6.61 -0.92 13.11
N ALA A 33 -5.60 -1.06 12.26
CA ALA A 33 -4.42 -1.85 12.57
C ALA A 33 -3.56 -1.20 13.65
N VAL A 34 -2.87 -2.05 14.41
CA VAL A 34 -1.83 -1.62 15.36
C VAL A 34 -0.61 -2.45 15.04
N TRP A 35 0.10 -2.06 14.00
CA TRP A 35 1.32 -2.75 13.58
C TRP A 35 2.51 -2.13 14.31
N ARG A 36 3.17 -2.92 15.14
CA ARG A 36 4.35 -2.49 15.90
C ARG A 36 5.65 -2.90 15.23
N LYS A 37 5.57 -3.89 14.35
CA LYS A 37 6.73 -4.43 13.63
C LYS A 37 6.25 -5.01 12.29
N PRO A 38 7.18 -5.22 11.34
CA PRO A 38 6.83 -5.75 10.02
C PRO A 38 6.04 -7.06 10.04
N HIS A 39 6.33 -7.93 10.99
CA HIS A 39 5.61 -9.20 11.12
C HIS A 39 4.11 -9.00 11.33
N ASP A 40 3.71 -8.00 12.11
CA ASP A 40 2.30 -7.71 12.37
C ASP A 40 1.57 -7.37 11.07
N LEU A 41 2.19 -6.54 10.24
CA LEU A 41 1.65 -6.18 8.94
C LEU A 41 1.54 -7.41 8.04
N ARG A 42 2.61 -8.21 7.98
CA ARG A 42 2.68 -9.40 7.14
C ARG A 42 1.66 -10.46 7.54
N SER A 43 1.32 -10.52 8.82
CA SER A 43 0.29 -11.45 9.32
C SER A 43 -1.09 -11.11 8.75
N GLN A 44 -1.37 -9.84 8.52
CA GLN A 44 -2.64 -9.38 7.96
C GLN A 44 -2.61 -9.36 6.42
N TYR A 45 -1.49 -8.98 5.83
CA TYR A 45 -1.30 -8.89 4.38
C TYR A 45 -0.14 -9.80 3.96
N ALA A 46 -0.44 -11.10 3.86
CA ALA A 46 0.57 -12.13 3.62
C ALA A 46 1.34 -11.96 2.31
N SER A 47 0.72 -11.38 1.29
CA SER A 47 1.36 -11.17 0.00
C SER A 47 2.18 -9.89 -0.09
N ALA A 48 2.20 -9.08 0.96
CA ALA A 48 2.97 -7.84 0.96
C ALA A 48 4.47 -8.11 0.91
N SER A 49 5.18 -7.30 0.14
CA SER A 49 6.64 -7.36 0.08
C SER A 49 7.23 -6.32 1.02
N LEU A 50 8.08 -6.77 1.93
CA LEU A 50 8.76 -5.90 2.88
C LEU A 50 10.13 -5.55 2.32
N LEU A 51 10.34 -4.29 1.97
CA LEU A 51 11.59 -3.81 1.39
C LEU A 51 12.41 -3.05 2.44
N ALA A 52 13.62 -2.63 2.06
CA ALA A 52 14.46 -1.82 2.93
C ALA A 52 13.78 -0.48 3.26
N ASP A 53 14.23 0.15 4.36
CA ASP A 53 13.79 1.47 4.81
C ASP A 53 12.29 1.54 5.10
N ASN A 54 11.73 0.43 5.60
CA ASN A 54 10.31 0.34 5.99
C ASN A 54 9.34 0.60 4.85
N VAL A 55 9.77 0.33 3.62
CA VAL A 55 8.91 0.41 2.45
C VAL A 55 8.19 -0.93 2.28
N VAL A 56 6.90 -0.86 2.01
CA VAL A 56 6.06 -2.05 1.82
C VAL A 56 5.31 -1.93 0.50
N ILE A 57 5.29 -3.02 -0.25
CA ILE A 57 4.52 -3.10 -1.49
C ILE A 57 3.32 -4.02 -1.26
N PHE A 58 2.12 -3.47 -1.39
CA PHE A 58 0.89 -4.25 -1.31
C PHE A 58 0.43 -4.63 -2.72
N ASN A 59 0.04 -5.89 -2.88
CA ASN A 59 -0.60 -6.36 -4.10
C ASN A 59 -2.08 -5.99 -4.01
N VAL A 60 -2.55 -5.18 -4.94
CA VAL A 60 -3.92 -4.68 -4.94
C VAL A 60 -4.75 -5.50 -5.93
N LYS A 61 -5.89 -6.00 -5.45
CA LYS A 61 -6.82 -6.78 -6.28
C LYS A 61 -6.10 -7.92 -6.97
N GLY A 62 -5.53 -8.83 -6.18
CA GLY A 62 -4.70 -9.91 -6.68
C GLY A 62 -3.39 -9.34 -7.21
N ASN A 63 -3.15 -9.49 -8.50
CA ASN A 63 -1.91 -9.07 -9.13
C ASN A 63 -2.07 -7.85 -10.05
N ALA A 64 -3.26 -7.22 -10.06
CA ALA A 64 -3.57 -6.17 -11.03
C ALA A 64 -2.79 -4.88 -10.78
N TYR A 65 -2.64 -4.50 -9.51
CA TYR A 65 -2.03 -3.21 -9.14
C TYR A 65 -1.05 -3.37 -7.99
N ARG A 66 -0.22 -2.33 -7.79
CA ARG A 66 0.74 -2.25 -6.68
C ARG A 66 0.54 -0.94 -5.94
N LEU A 67 0.60 -1.01 -4.61
CA LEU A 67 0.55 0.16 -3.73
C LEU A 67 1.83 0.18 -2.91
N GLU A 68 2.58 1.27 -2.99
CA GLU A 68 3.81 1.44 -2.23
C GLU A 68 3.56 2.38 -1.06
N ALA A 69 3.93 1.95 0.13
CA ALA A 69 3.79 2.76 1.34
C ALA A 69 5.06 2.69 2.18
N ALA A 70 5.31 3.75 2.93
CA ALA A 70 6.34 3.76 3.95
C ALA A 70 5.64 3.64 5.31
N VAL A 71 6.09 2.71 6.15
CA VAL A 71 5.44 2.44 7.44
C VAL A 71 6.36 2.84 8.58
N ALA A 72 5.92 3.79 9.40
CA ALA A 72 6.62 4.21 10.60
C ALA A 72 5.95 3.53 11.80
N TYR A 73 6.48 2.38 12.17
CA TYR A 73 5.89 1.54 13.22
C TYR A 73 5.84 2.23 14.58
N GLN A 74 6.86 3.01 14.92
CA GLN A 74 6.92 3.68 16.21
C GLN A 74 5.87 4.78 16.36
N THR A 75 5.60 5.52 15.29
CA THR A 75 4.62 6.60 15.32
C THR A 75 3.23 6.15 14.90
N GLY A 76 3.11 4.95 14.38
CA GLY A 76 1.83 4.41 13.91
C GLY A 76 1.31 5.10 12.65
N THR A 77 2.22 5.41 11.71
CA THR A 77 1.87 6.14 10.49
C THR A 77 2.19 5.32 9.25
N VAL A 78 1.26 5.33 8.29
CA VAL A 78 1.45 4.73 6.97
C VAL A 78 1.35 5.84 5.95
N LEU A 79 2.42 6.07 5.21
CA LEU A 79 2.47 7.08 4.16
C LEU A 79 2.34 6.40 2.80
N VAL A 80 1.26 6.69 2.08
CA VAL A 80 1.07 6.20 0.71
C VAL A 80 2.00 7.01 -0.20
N ARG A 81 2.91 6.32 -0.88
CA ARG A 81 3.92 6.96 -1.71
C ARG A 81 3.61 6.85 -3.19
N TRP A 82 3.03 5.72 -3.60
CA TRP A 82 2.78 5.46 -5.01
C TRP A 82 1.73 4.36 -5.17
N VAL A 83 0.94 4.45 -6.22
CA VAL A 83 0.00 3.40 -6.59
C VAL A 83 -0.13 3.39 -8.11
N GLY A 84 -0.21 2.22 -8.70
CA GLY A 84 -0.31 2.09 -10.15
C GLY A 84 -0.53 0.64 -10.57
N THR A 85 -0.52 0.41 -11.87
CA THR A 85 -0.67 -0.93 -12.44
C THR A 85 0.59 -1.74 -12.20
N HIS A 86 0.46 -3.07 -12.27
CA HIS A 86 1.59 -3.98 -12.19
C HIS A 86 2.65 -3.62 -13.25
N ARG A 87 2.20 -3.31 -14.46
CA ARG A 87 3.11 -2.94 -15.55
C ARG A 87 3.87 -1.65 -15.26
N GLU A 88 3.18 -0.63 -14.76
CA GLU A 88 3.81 0.63 -14.36
C GLU A 88 4.84 0.42 -13.26
N TYR A 89 4.53 -0.45 -12.32
CA TYR A 89 5.45 -0.80 -11.24
C TYR A 89 6.73 -1.45 -11.79
N ASP A 90 6.58 -2.40 -12.71
CA ASP A 90 7.72 -3.08 -13.32
C ASP A 90 8.59 -2.11 -14.11
N GLU A 91 7.99 -1.21 -14.88
CA GLU A 91 8.71 -0.19 -15.64
C GLU A 91 9.46 0.76 -14.72
N ARG A 92 8.83 1.19 -13.64
CA ARG A 92 9.42 2.06 -12.64
C ARG A 92 10.66 1.42 -12.01
N ASN A 93 10.60 0.14 -11.70
CA ASN A 93 11.71 -0.59 -11.10
C ASN A 93 12.87 -0.79 -12.08
N ARG A 94 12.59 -0.94 -13.36
CA ARG A 94 13.65 -1.08 -14.37
C ARG A 94 14.49 0.17 -14.53
N LYS A 95 13.92 1.33 -14.23
CA LYS A 95 14.61 2.63 -14.35
C LYS A 95 15.47 2.96 -13.12
N ARG A 96 15.35 2.17 -12.09
CA ARG A 96 16.18 2.29 -10.89
C ARG A 96 17.46 1.45 -11.07
#